data_f280aebce0b9a3d08361a8ba712f3c70
#
_entry.id   f280aebce0b9a3d08361a8ba712f3c70
#
_cell.length_a   1.000
_cell.length_b   1.000
_cell.length_c   1.000
_cell.angle_alpha   90.00
_cell.angle_beta   90.00
_cell.angle_gamma   90.00
#
_symmetry.space_group_name_H-M   'P 1'
#
loop_
_entity.id
_entity.type
_entity.pdbx_description
1 polymer ?
#
loop_
_entity_poly.entity_id
_entity_poly.type
_entity_poly.pdbx_seq_one_letter_code
_entity_poly.pdbx_strand_id
1 'polypeptide(L)'
;MEKELQIVGFRIGRETFGLPISIVREIVRVPEITSIPNAPDYIEGVINLRGRIIPVVDLRKRFGEVVIKADKRNRIVVVELENRNIGLIVNSA
;
A
#
# COMPACT_ATOMS: atom_id res chain seq x y z
N MET A 1 -0.49 32.29 6.86
CA MET A 1 -0.89 31.59 5.62
C MET A 1 -1.29 30.19 5.97
N GLU A 2 -2.50 29.83 5.66
CA GLU A 2 -2.99 28.49 5.93
C GLU A 2 -2.59 27.54 4.81
N LYS A 3 -2.11 26.39 5.19
CA LYS A 3 -1.86 25.32 4.24
C LYS A 3 -3.04 24.36 4.29
N GLU A 4 -3.62 24.11 3.14
CA GLU A 4 -4.64 23.08 3.05
C GLU A 4 -3.97 21.72 3.21
N LEU A 5 -4.55 20.89 4.06
CA LEU A 5 -4.12 19.52 4.20
C LEU A 5 -4.80 18.70 3.12
N GLN A 6 -4.02 18.17 2.19
CA GLN A 6 -4.52 17.29 1.16
C GLN A 6 -4.27 15.85 1.57
N ILE A 7 -5.29 15.04 1.46
CA ILE A 7 -5.28 13.65 1.91
C ILE A 7 -5.70 12.75 0.76
N VAL A 8 -4.96 11.66 0.60
CA VAL A 8 -5.34 10.58 -0.32
C VAL A 8 -6.13 9.56 0.49
N GLY A 9 -7.39 9.35 0.12
CA GLY A 9 -8.26 8.39 0.79
C GLY A 9 -8.13 7.00 0.20
N PHE A 10 -8.24 6.00 1.05
CA PHE A 10 -8.26 4.61 0.63
C PHE A 10 -9.10 3.79 1.61
N ARG A 11 -9.51 2.61 1.16
CA ARG A 11 -10.35 1.73 1.97
C ARG A 11 -9.61 0.50 2.41
N ILE A 12 -9.81 0.13 3.67
CA ILE A 12 -9.35 -1.13 4.23
C ILE A 12 -10.57 -1.75 4.91
N GLY A 13 -11.05 -2.87 4.36
CA GLY A 13 -12.29 -3.45 4.83
C GLY A 13 -13.45 -2.48 4.61
N ARG A 14 -14.16 -2.16 5.66
CA ARG A 14 -15.30 -1.24 5.62
C ARG A 14 -14.96 0.19 6.01
N GLU A 15 -13.72 0.43 6.39
CA GLU A 15 -13.32 1.73 6.88
C GLU A 15 -12.53 2.50 5.82
N THR A 16 -12.62 3.82 5.89
CA THR A 16 -11.87 4.71 5.03
C THR A 16 -10.76 5.35 5.85
N PHE A 17 -9.56 5.32 5.29
CA PHE A 17 -8.38 5.92 5.90
C PHE A 17 -7.81 6.96 4.95
N GLY A 18 -6.93 7.80 5.46
CA GLY A 18 -6.29 8.81 4.64
C GLY A 18 -4.82 8.94 4.99
N LEU A 19 -4.04 9.29 3.97
CA LEU A 19 -2.63 9.61 4.12
C LEU A 19 -2.36 10.99 3.54
N PRO A 20 -1.44 11.76 4.15
CA PRO A 20 -1.05 13.05 3.58
C PRO A 20 -0.52 12.85 2.16
N ILE A 21 -0.97 13.68 1.24
CA ILE A 21 -0.53 13.57 -0.15
C ILE A 21 0.98 13.76 -0.28
N SER A 22 1.60 14.43 0.69
CA SER A 22 3.03 14.69 0.68
C SER A 22 3.88 13.42 0.74
N ILE A 23 3.36 12.33 1.31
CA ILE A 23 4.09 11.07 1.39
C ILE A 23 3.66 10.06 0.34
N VAL A 24 2.54 10.29 -0.35
CA VAL A 24 2.06 9.38 -1.39
C VAL A 24 2.78 9.69 -2.69
N ARG A 25 3.46 8.68 -3.24
CA ARG A 25 4.18 8.83 -4.50
C ARG A 25 3.31 8.47 -5.69
N GLU A 26 2.59 7.35 -5.59
CA GLU A 26 1.68 6.95 -6.64
C GLU A 26 0.74 5.86 -6.12
N ILE A 27 -0.31 5.63 -6.89
CA ILE A 27 -1.28 4.57 -6.62
C ILE A 27 -1.32 3.71 -7.87
N VAL A 28 -1.05 2.42 -7.72
CA VAL A 28 -0.99 1.50 -8.85
C VAL A 28 -1.88 0.29 -8.61
N ARG A 29 -2.24 -0.38 -9.71
CA ARG A 29 -2.87 -1.68 -9.61
C ARG A 29 -1.88 -2.67 -9.03
N VAL A 30 -2.37 -3.69 -8.36
CA VAL A 30 -1.50 -4.69 -7.73
C VAL A 30 -0.82 -5.51 -8.82
N PRO A 31 0.50 -5.37 -8.99
CA PRO A 31 1.24 -6.20 -9.94
C PRO A 31 1.57 -7.54 -9.30
N GLU A 32 2.36 -8.35 -9.98
CA GLU A 32 2.86 -9.58 -9.40
C GLU A 32 3.74 -9.28 -8.19
N ILE A 33 3.46 -9.96 -7.08
CA ILE A 33 4.22 -9.81 -5.84
C ILE A 33 5.10 -11.03 -5.66
N THR A 34 6.40 -10.81 -5.53
CA THR A 34 7.35 -11.87 -5.26
C THR A 34 7.56 -12.00 -3.77
N SER A 35 7.23 -13.15 -3.20
CA SER A 35 7.40 -13.37 -1.78
C SER A 35 8.88 -13.49 -1.41
N ILE A 36 9.19 -13.05 -0.17
CA ILE A 36 10.57 -13.11 0.35
C ILE A 36 10.61 -14.17 1.44
N PRO A 37 11.50 -15.18 1.33
CA PRO A 37 11.67 -16.17 2.39
C PRO A 37 12.10 -15.52 3.71
N ASN A 38 11.51 -15.99 4.80
CA ASN A 38 11.85 -15.55 6.16
C ASN A 38 11.53 -14.07 6.45
N ALA A 39 10.69 -13.45 5.62
CA ALA A 39 10.22 -12.09 5.92
C ALA A 39 9.19 -12.12 7.06
N PRO A 40 9.05 -11.02 7.82
CA PRO A 40 7.96 -10.91 8.79
C PRO A 40 6.59 -11.10 8.11
N ASP A 41 5.61 -11.59 8.87
CA ASP A 41 4.29 -11.92 8.33
C ASP A 41 3.59 -10.73 7.67
N TYR A 42 3.85 -9.51 8.12
CA TYR A 42 3.22 -8.32 7.55
C TYR A 42 3.81 -7.92 6.19
N ILE A 43 4.98 -8.46 5.82
CA ILE A 43 5.58 -8.21 4.51
C ILE A 43 5.07 -9.28 3.55
N GLU A 44 4.30 -8.86 2.55
CA GLU A 44 3.79 -9.77 1.52
C GLU A 44 4.91 -10.20 0.56
N GLY A 45 5.84 -9.31 0.31
CA GLY A 45 6.92 -9.54 -0.62
C GLY A 45 7.41 -8.25 -1.21
N VAL A 46 7.86 -8.30 -2.45
CA VAL A 46 8.33 -7.12 -3.17
C VAL A 46 7.66 -7.05 -4.53
N ILE A 47 7.55 -5.84 -5.05
CA ILE A 47 7.14 -5.60 -6.43
C ILE A 47 8.27 -4.91 -7.17
N ASN A 48 8.28 -5.09 -8.48
CA ASN A 48 9.18 -4.34 -9.35
C ASN A 48 8.35 -3.24 -10.01
N LEU A 49 8.66 -2.00 -9.69
CA LEU A 49 7.96 -0.86 -10.24
C LEU A 49 8.96 -0.01 -11.02
N ARG A 50 8.92 -0.13 -12.33
CA ARG A 50 9.82 0.59 -13.24
C ARG A 50 11.30 0.41 -12.87
N GLY A 51 11.69 -0.84 -12.59
CA GLY A 51 13.07 -1.17 -12.24
C GLY A 51 13.44 -0.97 -10.79
N ARG A 52 12.50 -0.50 -9.97
CA ARG A 52 12.71 -0.34 -8.53
C ARG A 52 12.07 -1.49 -7.78
N ILE A 53 12.78 -2.05 -6.84
CA ILE A 53 12.25 -3.10 -5.96
C ILE A 53 11.67 -2.43 -4.72
N ILE A 54 10.39 -2.63 -4.50
CA ILE A 54 9.64 -1.99 -3.43
C ILE A 54 9.04 -3.05 -2.52
N PRO A 55 9.33 -3.03 -1.21
CA PRO A 55 8.67 -3.94 -0.29
C PRO A 55 7.20 -3.58 -0.14
N VAL A 56 6.36 -4.60 0.04
CA VAL A 56 4.91 -4.45 0.08
C VAL A 56 4.36 -5.00 1.38
N VAL A 57 3.56 -4.19 2.05
CA VAL A 57 2.85 -4.55 3.27
C VAL A 57 1.36 -4.61 2.96
N ASP A 58 0.69 -5.68 3.40
CA ASP A 58 -0.75 -5.77 3.24
C ASP A 58 -1.45 -5.18 4.47
N LEU A 59 -1.94 -3.95 4.33
CA LEU A 59 -2.62 -3.28 5.43
C LEU A 59 -3.91 -3.99 5.84
N ARG A 60 -4.55 -4.70 4.91
CA ARG A 60 -5.77 -5.44 5.21
C ARG A 60 -5.48 -6.51 6.27
N LYS A 61 -4.38 -7.23 6.11
CA LYS A 61 -3.93 -8.22 7.09
C LYS A 61 -3.50 -7.57 8.39
N ARG A 62 -2.83 -6.44 8.30
CA ARG A 62 -2.35 -5.71 9.48
C ARG A 62 -3.50 -5.25 10.36
N PHE A 63 -4.65 -4.90 9.77
CA PHE A 63 -5.84 -4.49 10.51
C PHE A 63 -6.78 -5.66 10.81
N GLY A 64 -6.33 -6.90 10.62
CA GLY A 64 -7.11 -8.07 10.97
C GLY A 64 -8.18 -8.46 9.97
N GLU A 65 -8.17 -7.89 8.77
CA GLU A 65 -9.13 -8.26 7.74
C GLU A 65 -8.78 -9.62 7.14
N VAL A 66 -9.80 -10.40 6.84
CA VAL A 66 -9.62 -11.67 6.15
C VAL A 66 -9.54 -11.40 4.65
N VAL A 67 -8.41 -11.76 4.04
CA VAL A 67 -8.21 -11.58 2.60
C VAL A 67 -8.45 -12.93 1.93
N ILE A 68 -9.62 -13.08 1.32
CA ILE A 68 -10.02 -14.36 0.72
C ILE A 68 -9.70 -14.41 -0.77
N LYS A 69 -9.84 -13.29 -1.47
CA LYS A 69 -9.78 -13.29 -2.92
C LYS A 69 -9.22 -11.97 -3.45
N ALA A 70 -8.43 -12.06 -4.53
CA ALA A 70 -7.98 -10.87 -5.24
C ALA A 70 -9.17 -10.15 -5.87
N ASP A 71 -9.17 -8.83 -5.82
CA ASP A 71 -10.22 -7.97 -6.35
C ASP A 71 -9.59 -6.94 -7.26
N LYS A 72 -10.24 -6.66 -8.39
CA LYS A 72 -9.75 -5.67 -9.34
C LYS A 72 -9.64 -4.26 -8.78
N ARG A 73 -10.37 -3.98 -7.70
CA ARG A 73 -10.34 -2.68 -7.04
C ARG A 73 -9.13 -2.52 -6.13
N ASN A 74 -8.45 -3.62 -5.80
CA ASN A 74 -7.28 -3.57 -4.95
C ASN A 74 -6.20 -2.69 -5.58
N ARG A 75 -5.51 -1.96 -4.73
CA ARG A 75 -4.46 -1.04 -5.17
C ARG A 75 -3.27 -1.14 -4.23
N ILE A 76 -2.12 -0.73 -4.74
CA ILE A 76 -0.96 -0.48 -3.92
C ILE A 76 -0.74 1.02 -3.89
N VAL A 77 -0.76 1.57 -2.67
CA VAL A 77 -0.41 2.97 -2.44
C VAL A 77 1.07 3.00 -2.12
N VAL A 78 1.87 3.59 -3.00
CA VAL A 78 3.31 3.69 -2.79
C VAL A 78 3.58 4.96 -2.01
N VAL A 79 4.19 4.81 -0.85
CA VAL A 79 4.52 5.93 0.04
C VAL A 79 6.03 6.01 0.23
N GLU A 80 6.49 7.22 0.51
CA GLU A 80 7.90 7.44 0.86
C GLU A 80 7.97 7.86 2.31
N LEU A 81 8.66 7.05 3.12
CA LEU A 81 8.90 7.30 4.54
C LEU A 81 10.40 7.18 4.78
N GLU A 82 11.00 8.20 5.37
CA GLU A 82 12.43 8.21 5.71
C GLU A 82 13.32 7.82 4.52
N ASN A 83 13.01 8.38 3.36
CA ASN A 83 13.73 8.13 2.11
C ASN A 83 13.61 6.69 1.60
N ARG A 84 12.60 5.96 2.05
CA ARG A 84 12.31 4.60 1.58
C ARG A 84 10.91 4.53 1.01
N ASN A 85 10.78 3.82 -0.10
CA ASN A 85 9.50 3.57 -0.71
C ASN A 85 8.92 2.25 -0.19
N ILE A 86 7.66 2.29 0.20
CA ILE A 86 6.93 1.13 0.70
C ILE A 86 5.58 1.10 -0.01
N GLY A 87 5.18 -0.08 -0.47
CA GLY A 87 3.87 -0.27 -1.06
C GLY A 87 2.89 -0.78 0.00
N LEU A 88 1.71 -0.18 0.04
CA LEU A 88 0.65 -0.57 0.98
C LEU A 88 -0.52 -1.13 0.18
N ILE A 89 -0.86 -2.40 0.39
CA ILE A 89 -2.01 -3.00 -0.28
C ILE A 89 -3.27 -2.60 0.45
N VAL A 90 -4.21 -2.05 -0.30
CA VAL A 90 -5.51 -1.60 0.23
C VAL A 90 -6.62 -2.16 -0.65
N ASN A 91 -7.86 -2.15 -0.14
CA ASN A 91 -9.00 -2.66 -0.88
C ASN A 91 -9.34 -1.80 -2.09
N SER A 92 -9.26 -0.49 -1.93
CA SER A 92 -9.46 0.45 -3.03
C SER A 92 -8.89 1.81 -2.68
N ALA A 93 -8.62 2.58 -3.70
CA ALA A 93 -8.11 3.94 -3.52
C ALA A 93 -8.56 4.81 -4.69
#